data_91ca972d81e16bb6d0b2467c8183b882
#
_entry.id   91ca972d81e16bb6d0b2467c8183b882
#
_cell.length_a   1.000
_cell.length_b   1.000
_cell.length_c   1.000
_cell.angle_alpha   90.00
_cell.angle_beta   90.00
_cell.angle_gamma   90.00
#
_symmetry.space_group_name_H-M   'P 1'
#
loop_
_entity.id
_entity.type
_entity.pdbx_description
1 polymer ?
#
loop_
_entity_poly.entity_id
_entity_poly.type
_entity_poly.pdbx_seq_one_letter_code
_entity_poly.pdbx_strand_id
1 'polypeptide(L)'
;MAHLHPSFPHLVGYHRFVELRPRALVPLCCYLSTRKGRRTGIACIDSTPLAVCDNHRIATHKVFAGIAMRGKTSMGGFFGFKLHLLVNDEGERRAFRVTPGNVDDRQPVERLTAGLGGQLLGDRGDISQALHDVLLTRGLERLTKIRKHMKQRLIRLWDKLLLRKRALIETVNDPLKNISQIEHSRHRSVTGFMVNLVAGLIAYSHRPKKSSLGLRREPMLPMLVM
;
A
#
# COMPACT_ATOMS: atom_id res chain seq x y z
N MET A 1 13.40 -24.97 0.53
CA MET A 1 12.16 -25.76 0.86
C MET A 1 12.32 -26.69 2.06
N ALA A 2 13.52 -27.13 2.38
CA ALA A 2 13.78 -28.04 3.50
C ALA A 2 13.29 -27.55 4.88
N HIS A 3 13.28 -26.26 5.14
CA HIS A 3 12.90 -25.69 6.44
C HIS A 3 11.39 -25.70 6.76
N LEU A 4 10.53 -25.91 5.78
CA LEU A 4 9.07 -25.93 5.98
C LEU A 4 8.52 -27.34 6.20
N HIS A 5 9.29 -28.38 5.88
CA HIS A 5 8.85 -29.76 5.97
C HIS A 5 8.41 -30.20 7.39
N PRO A 6 9.11 -29.77 8.48
CA PRO A 6 8.67 -30.09 9.83
C PRO A 6 7.31 -29.47 10.19
N SER A 7 7.03 -28.27 9.65
CA SER A 7 5.76 -27.56 9.89
C SER A 7 4.61 -28.02 9.00
N PHE A 8 4.94 -28.63 7.85
CA PHE A 8 3.98 -29.09 6.85
C PHE A 8 4.38 -30.47 6.31
N PRO A 9 4.24 -31.55 7.12
CA PRO A 9 4.71 -32.87 6.76
C PRO A 9 3.98 -33.51 5.56
N HIS A 10 2.76 -33.07 5.29
CA HIS A 10 1.93 -33.57 4.19
C HIS A 10 1.70 -32.53 3.09
N LEU A 11 2.80 -32.00 2.52
CA LEU A 11 2.71 -31.07 1.40
C LEU A 11 2.21 -31.80 0.15
N VAL A 12 1.22 -31.19 -0.51
CA VAL A 12 0.77 -31.65 -1.83
C VAL A 12 1.86 -31.39 -2.89
N GLY A 13 1.88 -32.20 -3.94
CA GLY A 13 2.79 -32.00 -5.07
C GLY A 13 2.57 -30.63 -5.74
N TYR A 14 3.60 -30.13 -6.42
CA TYR A 14 3.59 -28.80 -7.04
C TYR A 14 2.37 -28.53 -7.93
N HIS A 15 1.99 -29.48 -8.80
CA HIS A 15 0.82 -29.34 -9.68
C HIS A 15 -0.45 -29.13 -8.87
N ARG A 16 -0.66 -29.98 -7.86
CA ARG A 16 -1.83 -29.88 -6.99
C ARG A 16 -1.87 -28.58 -6.20
N PHE A 17 -0.71 -28.10 -5.76
CA PHE A 17 -0.59 -26.79 -5.10
C PHE A 17 -1.03 -25.66 -6.02
N VAL A 18 -0.56 -25.68 -7.28
CA VAL A 18 -0.91 -24.65 -8.28
C VAL A 18 -2.40 -24.67 -8.60
N GLU A 19 -3.02 -25.84 -8.70
CA GLU A 19 -4.46 -26.00 -8.91
C GLU A 19 -5.30 -25.48 -7.74
N LEU A 20 -4.83 -25.65 -6.50
CA LEU A 20 -5.54 -25.21 -5.31
C LEU A 20 -5.40 -23.71 -5.03
N ARG A 21 -4.34 -23.07 -5.52
CA ARG A 21 -4.07 -21.63 -5.30
C ARG A 21 -5.27 -20.71 -5.55
N PRO A 22 -6.03 -20.83 -6.64
CA PRO A 22 -7.18 -19.96 -6.89
C PRO A 22 -8.23 -20.01 -5.79
N ARG A 23 -8.46 -21.18 -5.20
CA ARG A 23 -9.44 -21.39 -4.11
C ARG A 23 -9.01 -20.70 -2.81
N ALA A 24 -7.73 -20.43 -2.63
CA ALA A 24 -7.21 -19.75 -1.45
C ALA A 24 -7.51 -18.23 -1.45
N LEU A 25 -7.90 -17.63 -2.57
CA LEU A 25 -8.06 -16.17 -2.66
C LEU A 25 -9.04 -15.62 -1.64
N VAL A 26 -10.25 -16.18 -1.56
CA VAL A 26 -11.27 -15.71 -0.62
C VAL A 26 -10.85 -15.89 0.84
N PRO A 27 -10.42 -17.07 1.29
CA PRO A 27 -9.88 -17.25 2.65
C PRO A 27 -8.75 -16.28 2.98
N LEU A 28 -7.81 -16.06 2.06
CA LEU A 28 -6.70 -15.11 2.26
C LEU A 28 -7.19 -13.67 2.37
N CYS A 29 -8.18 -13.26 1.57
CA CYS A 29 -8.79 -11.93 1.68
C CYS A 29 -9.50 -11.75 3.03
N CYS A 30 -10.26 -12.75 3.48
CA CYS A 30 -10.89 -12.74 4.80
C CYS A 30 -9.85 -12.61 5.91
N TYR A 31 -8.82 -13.43 5.87
CA TYR A 31 -7.72 -13.35 6.84
C TYR A 31 -7.01 -12.00 6.80
N LEU A 32 -6.67 -11.49 5.61
CA LEU A 32 -6.06 -10.18 5.46
C LEU A 32 -6.93 -9.07 6.06
N SER A 33 -8.26 -9.19 6.01
CA SER A 33 -9.18 -8.20 6.57
C SER A 33 -9.12 -8.13 8.10
N THR A 34 -8.76 -9.22 8.79
CA THR A 34 -8.57 -9.25 10.24
C THR A 34 -7.22 -8.65 10.66
N ARG A 35 -6.25 -8.58 9.75
CA ARG A 35 -4.87 -8.10 10.01
C ARG A 35 -4.68 -6.61 9.70
N LYS A 36 -5.67 -5.79 10.01
CA LYS A 36 -5.56 -4.33 9.86
C LYS A 36 -4.75 -3.74 11.02
N GLY A 37 -3.83 -2.83 10.70
CA GLY A 37 -3.08 -2.06 11.70
C GLY A 37 -3.99 -1.18 12.56
N ARG A 38 -3.49 -0.68 13.67
CA ARG A 38 -4.23 0.17 14.62
C ARG A 38 -4.48 1.57 14.06
N ARG A 39 -5.52 2.25 14.53
CA ARG A 39 -5.75 3.67 14.26
C ARG A 39 -4.88 4.48 15.20
N THR A 40 -3.93 5.22 14.64
CA THR A 40 -2.92 5.94 15.41
C THR A 40 -3.00 7.46 15.26
N GLY A 41 -3.95 7.94 14.45
CA GLY A 41 -4.08 9.36 14.14
C GLY A 41 -3.09 9.85 13.06
N ILE A 42 -2.13 9.03 12.65
CA ILE A 42 -1.19 9.35 11.56
C ILE A 42 -1.20 8.21 10.56
N ALA A 43 -1.37 8.56 9.29
CA ALA A 43 -1.34 7.60 8.19
C ALA A 43 -0.45 8.11 7.06
N CYS A 44 0.19 7.18 6.35
CA CYS A 44 0.96 7.45 5.14
C CYS A 44 0.30 6.72 3.98
N ILE A 45 0.11 7.41 2.85
CA ILE A 45 -0.41 6.83 1.61
C ILE A 45 0.61 6.97 0.50
N ASP A 46 0.72 5.93 -0.31
CA ASP A 46 1.56 5.92 -1.51
C ASP A 46 1.01 4.97 -2.56
N SER A 47 1.38 5.18 -3.81
CA SER A 47 1.08 4.26 -4.89
C SER A 47 2.36 3.71 -5.51
N THR A 48 2.40 2.39 -5.68
CA THR A 48 3.53 1.72 -6.32
C THR A 48 3.07 0.98 -7.57
N PRO A 49 3.79 1.09 -8.71
CA PRO A 49 3.45 0.35 -9.91
C PRO A 49 3.69 -1.14 -9.70
N LEU A 50 2.84 -1.95 -10.31
CA LEU A 50 2.95 -3.41 -10.43
C LEU A 50 2.93 -3.75 -11.90
N ALA A 51 4.11 -3.79 -12.52
CA ALA A 51 4.26 -4.16 -13.92
C ALA A 51 3.95 -5.67 -14.11
N VAL A 52 3.14 -6.00 -15.12
CA VAL A 52 2.75 -7.39 -15.40
C VAL A 52 3.51 -7.99 -16.56
N CYS A 53 4.18 -7.18 -17.34
CA CYS A 53 5.11 -7.60 -18.40
C CYS A 53 6.04 -6.44 -18.78
N ASP A 54 7.11 -6.78 -19.47
CA ASP A 54 8.00 -5.79 -20.07
C ASP A 54 7.30 -5.04 -21.21
N ASN A 55 7.68 -3.79 -21.44
CA ASN A 55 7.00 -2.91 -22.40
C ASN A 55 6.97 -3.46 -23.85
N HIS A 56 7.99 -4.19 -24.30
CA HIS A 56 8.03 -4.80 -25.62
C HIS A 56 7.02 -5.96 -25.79
N ARG A 57 6.53 -6.54 -24.67
CA ARG A 57 5.61 -7.69 -24.69
C ARG A 57 4.14 -7.29 -24.58
N ILE A 58 3.81 -6.01 -24.46
CA ILE A 58 2.43 -5.55 -24.21
C ILE A 58 1.49 -6.06 -25.32
N ALA A 59 1.89 -5.96 -26.58
CA ALA A 59 1.05 -6.37 -27.72
C ALA A 59 0.68 -7.85 -27.71
N THR A 60 1.56 -8.70 -27.17
CA THR A 60 1.37 -10.16 -27.11
C THR A 60 0.80 -10.64 -25.78
N HIS A 61 0.65 -9.74 -24.79
CA HIS A 61 0.24 -10.09 -23.44
C HIS A 61 -1.28 -10.26 -23.34
N LYS A 62 -1.75 -11.52 -23.21
CA LYS A 62 -3.18 -11.85 -23.21
C LYS A 62 -3.79 -11.94 -21.80
N VAL A 63 -3.01 -12.30 -20.77
CA VAL A 63 -3.52 -12.63 -19.42
C VAL A 63 -4.27 -11.48 -18.77
N PHE A 64 -3.79 -10.25 -18.94
CA PHE A 64 -4.38 -9.06 -18.34
C PHE A 64 -4.97 -8.11 -19.39
N ALA A 65 -5.26 -8.61 -20.60
CA ALA A 65 -5.91 -7.81 -21.65
C ALA A 65 -7.26 -7.26 -21.13
N GLY A 66 -7.50 -5.99 -21.37
CA GLY A 66 -8.74 -5.30 -20.95
C GLY A 66 -8.81 -4.86 -19.48
N ILE A 67 -7.91 -5.34 -18.62
CA ILE A 67 -7.89 -4.97 -17.18
C ILE A 67 -6.62 -4.27 -16.72
N ALA A 68 -5.45 -4.61 -17.29
CA ALA A 68 -4.23 -3.86 -17.08
C ALA A 68 -4.15 -2.70 -18.08
N MET A 69 -3.58 -1.58 -17.67
CA MET A 69 -3.44 -0.38 -18.50
C MET A 69 -2.02 0.17 -18.45
N ARG A 70 -1.64 0.96 -19.47
CA ARG A 70 -0.38 1.68 -19.47
C ARG A 70 -0.42 2.79 -18.42
N GLY A 71 0.55 2.81 -17.54
CA GLY A 71 0.78 3.88 -16.57
C GLY A 71 2.12 4.55 -16.81
N LYS A 72 2.34 5.68 -16.15
CA LYS A 72 3.59 6.44 -16.20
C LYS A 72 4.09 6.68 -14.78
N THR A 73 5.39 6.49 -14.58
CA THR A 73 6.11 6.84 -13.35
C THR A 73 7.25 7.79 -13.68
N SER A 74 7.94 8.30 -12.66
CA SER A 74 9.17 9.07 -12.84
C SER A 74 10.29 8.29 -13.56
N MET A 75 10.25 6.95 -13.46
CA MET A 75 11.23 6.05 -14.08
C MET A 75 10.83 5.57 -15.48
N GLY A 76 9.68 6.01 -16.01
CA GLY A 76 9.19 5.62 -17.33
C GLY A 76 7.78 5.04 -17.34
N GLY A 77 7.37 4.53 -18.51
CA GLY A 77 6.08 3.88 -18.70
C GLY A 77 6.12 2.42 -18.28
N PHE A 78 5.00 1.91 -17.78
CA PHE A 78 4.80 0.49 -17.47
C PHE A 78 3.40 0.04 -17.93
N PHE A 79 3.21 -1.27 -18.06
CA PHE A 79 1.90 -1.87 -18.31
C PHE A 79 1.53 -2.77 -17.13
N GLY A 80 0.37 -2.49 -16.49
CA GLY A 80 -0.03 -3.24 -15.31
C GLY A 80 -1.03 -2.50 -14.44
N PHE A 81 -0.80 -2.60 -13.16
CA PHE A 81 -1.65 -2.05 -12.09
C PHE A 81 -0.85 -1.10 -11.20
N LYS A 82 -1.56 -0.36 -10.36
CA LYS A 82 -0.99 0.37 -9.23
C LYS A 82 -1.53 -0.21 -7.92
N LEU A 83 -0.65 -0.45 -6.98
CA LEU A 83 -1.01 -0.75 -5.60
C LEU A 83 -0.98 0.54 -4.79
N HIS A 84 -2.15 1.00 -4.39
CA HIS A 84 -2.29 2.09 -3.44
C HIS A 84 -2.32 1.49 -2.03
N LEU A 85 -1.38 1.89 -1.21
CA LEU A 85 -1.20 1.35 0.14
C LEU A 85 -1.33 2.46 1.17
N LEU A 86 -2.11 2.20 2.22
CA LEU A 86 -2.26 3.05 3.38
C LEU A 86 -1.68 2.33 4.60
N VAL A 87 -0.71 2.96 5.27
CA VAL A 87 -0.08 2.45 6.49
C VAL A 87 -0.18 3.46 7.62
N ASN A 88 -0.14 3.00 8.86
CA ASN A 88 -0.03 3.88 10.01
C ASN A 88 1.44 4.24 10.30
N ASP A 89 1.70 5.07 11.31
CA ASP A 89 3.03 5.49 11.76
C ASP A 89 3.89 4.34 12.32
N GLU A 90 3.29 3.19 12.63
CA GLU A 90 3.96 1.96 13.04
C GLU A 90 4.27 1.03 11.85
N GLY A 91 4.03 1.49 10.60
CA GLY A 91 4.24 0.72 9.37
C GLY A 91 3.24 -0.42 9.18
N GLU A 92 2.14 -0.45 9.94
CA GLU A 92 1.11 -1.46 9.78
C GLU A 92 0.15 -1.08 8.66
N ARG A 93 -0.20 -2.05 7.80
CA ARG A 93 -1.17 -1.86 6.73
C ARG A 93 -2.57 -1.55 7.29
N ARG A 94 -3.14 -0.43 6.90
CA ARG A 94 -4.52 -0.04 7.22
C ARG A 94 -5.51 -0.42 6.13
N ALA A 95 -5.18 -0.06 4.90
CA ALA A 95 -5.99 -0.34 3.72
C ALA A 95 -5.09 -0.49 2.49
N PHE A 96 -5.62 -1.11 1.45
CA PHE A 96 -4.99 -1.13 0.14
C PHE A 96 -6.04 -1.14 -0.97
N ARG A 97 -5.65 -0.74 -2.16
CA ARG A 97 -6.44 -0.85 -3.37
C ARG A 97 -5.54 -1.11 -4.58
N VAL A 98 -6.02 -1.94 -5.47
CA VAL A 98 -5.38 -2.16 -6.78
C VAL A 98 -6.22 -1.46 -7.83
N THR A 99 -5.57 -0.70 -8.71
CA THR A 99 -6.21 -0.01 -9.83
C THR A 99 -5.44 -0.29 -11.11
N PRO A 100 -6.06 -0.17 -12.30
CA PRO A 100 -5.31 -0.13 -13.55
C PRO A 100 -4.23 0.95 -13.55
N GLY A 101 -3.15 0.75 -14.30
CA GLY A 101 -1.97 1.63 -14.29
C GLY A 101 -2.22 3.08 -14.68
N ASN A 102 -3.28 3.35 -15.48
CA ASN A 102 -3.67 4.69 -15.93
C ASN A 102 -4.51 5.49 -14.93
N VAL A 103 -4.96 4.87 -13.83
CA VAL A 103 -5.77 5.55 -12.83
C VAL A 103 -4.94 6.59 -12.08
N ASP A 104 -5.51 7.78 -11.89
CA ASP A 104 -4.89 8.86 -11.12
C ASP A 104 -4.79 8.46 -9.63
N ASP A 105 -3.65 8.73 -9.02
CA ASP A 105 -3.35 8.33 -7.63
C ASP A 105 -4.26 9.02 -6.60
N ARG A 106 -4.93 10.11 -6.99
CA ARG A 106 -5.91 10.83 -6.15
C ARG A 106 -7.25 10.10 -6.00
N GLN A 107 -7.68 9.37 -7.04
CA GLN A 107 -9.00 8.73 -7.06
C GLN A 107 -9.24 7.74 -5.90
N PRO A 108 -8.28 6.86 -5.55
CA PRO A 108 -8.51 5.91 -4.46
C PRO A 108 -8.41 6.52 -3.06
N VAL A 109 -7.84 7.72 -2.91
CA VAL A 109 -7.51 8.32 -1.59
C VAL A 109 -8.73 8.44 -0.70
N GLU A 110 -9.80 9.01 -1.21
CA GLU A 110 -11.03 9.25 -0.44
C GLU A 110 -11.59 7.95 0.15
N ARG A 111 -11.59 6.89 -0.63
CA ARG A 111 -12.11 5.57 -0.23
C ARG A 111 -11.18 4.83 0.72
N LEU A 112 -9.86 4.94 0.51
CA LEU A 112 -8.85 4.33 1.36
C LEU A 112 -8.80 4.96 2.75
N THR A 113 -9.09 6.26 2.84
CA THR A 113 -9.07 7.02 4.08
C THR A 113 -10.41 7.08 4.81
N ALA A 114 -11.43 6.35 4.32
CA ALA A 114 -12.75 6.33 4.94
C ALA A 114 -12.67 5.94 6.43
N GLY A 115 -13.30 6.77 7.28
CA GLY A 115 -13.31 6.58 8.73
C GLY A 115 -11.97 6.81 9.44
N LEU A 116 -11.01 7.47 8.78
CA LEU A 116 -9.78 7.95 9.41
C LEU A 116 -9.94 9.43 9.78
N GLY A 117 -9.35 9.81 10.90
CA GLY A 117 -9.11 11.20 11.32
C GLY A 117 -7.64 11.39 11.68
N GLY A 118 -7.22 12.63 11.86
CA GLY A 118 -5.85 13.00 12.20
C GLY A 118 -5.04 13.47 10.99
N GLN A 119 -3.86 12.94 10.75
CA GLN A 119 -2.93 13.41 9.74
C GLN A 119 -2.66 12.37 8.67
N LEU A 120 -2.73 12.78 7.39
CA LEU A 120 -2.42 11.96 6.22
C LEU A 120 -1.19 12.51 5.51
N LEU A 121 -0.13 11.71 5.46
CA LEU A 121 1.08 12.00 4.68
C LEU A 121 0.96 11.36 3.29
N GLY A 122 1.16 12.16 2.24
CA GLY A 122 1.11 11.68 0.85
C GLY A 122 2.13 12.39 -0.04
N ASP A 123 2.26 11.96 -1.31
CA ASP A 123 3.17 12.60 -2.25
C ASP A 123 2.62 13.93 -2.81
N ARG A 124 3.54 14.68 -3.43
CA ARG A 124 3.29 16.03 -4.00
C ARG A 124 2.34 16.02 -5.19
N GLY A 125 2.30 14.93 -5.95
CA GLY A 125 1.49 14.82 -7.18
C GLY A 125 -0.02 14.81 -6.96
N ASP A 126 -0.44 14.52 -5.73
CA ASP A 126 -1.81 14.12 -5.40
C ASP A 126 -2.63 15.24 -4.77
N ILE A 127 -2.29 16.51 -4.97
CA ILE A 127 -3.02 17.62 -4.36
C ILE A 127 -4.06 18.15 -5.36
N SER A 128 -5.34 17.83 -5.13
CA SER A 128 -6.42 18.66 -5.61
C SER A 128 -7.06 19.40 -4.43
N GLN A 129 -7.44 20.65 -4.63
CA GLN A 129 -8.09 21.43 -3.56
C GLN A 129 -9.40 20.76 -3.12
N ALA A 130 -10.19 20.24 -4.06
CA ALA A 130 -11.43 19.53 -3.75
C ALA A 130 -11.21 18.32 -2.84
N LEU A 131 -10.17 17.52 -3.09
CA LEU A 131 -9.83 16.38 -2.24
C LEU A 131 -9.37 16.83 -0.84
N HIS A 132 -8.61 17.92 -0.76
CA HIS A 132 -8.20 18.48 0.53
C HIS A 132 -9.41 18.87 1.37
N ASP A 133 -10.36 19.58 0.78
CA ASP A 133 -11.56 20.06 1.47
C ASP A 133 -12.43 18.89 1.96
N VAL A 134 -12.62 17.87 1.12
CA VAL A 134 -13.34 16.64 1.51
C VAL A 134 -12.66 15.91 2.66
N LEU A 135 -11.34 15.82 2.68
CA LEU A 135 -10.60 15.16 3.77
C LEU A 135 -10.69 15.99 5.06
N LEU A 136 -10.59 17.31 4.93
CA LEU A 136 -10.66 18.23 6.08
C LEU A 136 -12.03 18.18 6.78
N THR A 137 -13.14 18.13 6.02
CA THR A 137 -14.48 17.96 6.59
C THR A 137 -14.65 16.68 7.39
N ARG A 138 -13.81 15.67 7.11
CA ARG A 138 -13.78 14.39 7.86
C ARG A 138 -12.79 14.39 9.02
N GLY A 139 -12.18 15.54 9.35
CA GLY A 139 -11.16 15.65 10.40
C GLY A 139 -9.83 14.99 10.03
N LEU A 140 -9.53 14.84 8.73
CA LEU A 140 -8.27 14.30 8.23
C LEU A 140 -7.47 15.41 7.54
N GLU A 141 -6.45 15.92 8.23
CA GLU A 141 -5.56 16.94 7.69
C GLU A 141 -4.50 16.30 6.80
N ARG A 142 -4.42 16.74 5.55
CA ARG A 142 -3.42 16.23 4.61
C ARG A 142 -2.14 17.05 4.64
N LEU A 143 -1.04 16.38 4.92
CA LEU A 143 0.29 16.97 4.93
C LEU A 143 1.06 16.57 3.66
N THR A 144 1.43 17.58 2.86
CA THR A 144 2.27 17.40 1.67
C THR A 144 3.37 18.44 1.64
N LYS A 145 4.50 18.11 0.99
CA LYS A 145 5.59 19.08 0.81
C LYS A 145 5.12 20.25 -0.07
N ILE A 146 5.39 21.49 0.35
CA ILE A 146 5.10 22.70 -0.41
C ILE A 146 5.96 22.72 -1.70
N ARG A 147 5.36 23.09 -2.84
CA ARG A 147 6.10 23.35 -4.09
C ARG A 147 6.91 24.63 -3.95
N LYS A 148 8.06 24.72 -4.65
CA LYS A 148 8.96 25.90 -4.66
C LYS A 148 8.26 27.24 -4.96
N HIS A 149 7.12 27.22 -5.69
CA HIS A 149 6.35 28.38 -6.10
C HIS A 149 5.00 28.54 -5.39
N MET A 150 4.70 27.74 -4.36
CA MET A 150 3.51 27.95 -3.53
C MET A 150 3.80 29.00 -2.47
N LYS A 151 2.82 29.89 -2.19
CA LYS A 151 2.88 30.85 -1.07
C LYS A 151 3.34 30.12 0.20
N GLN A 152 4.35 30.66 0.88
CA GLN A 152 4.87 30.11 2.11
C GLN A 152 3.75 30.06 3.16
N ARG A 153 3.23 28.86 3.45
CA ARG A 153 2.41 28.62 4.62
C ARG A 153 3.34 28.32 5.80
N LEU A 154 3.10 28.95 6.93
CA LEU A 154 3.74 28.59 8.18
C LEU A 154 3.42 27.13 8.48
N ILE A 155 4.39 26.24 8.27
CA ILE A 155 4.27 24.81 8.60
C ILE A 155 4.71 24.66 10.06
N ARG A 156 3.87 24.01 10.87
CA ARG A 156 4.24 23.65 12.24
C ARG A 156 5.51 22.81 12.23
N LEU A 157 6.37 22.97 13.23
CA LEU A 157 7.64 22.20 13.34
C LEU A 157 7.36 20.69 13.30
N TRP A 158 6.28 20.26 13.95
CA TRP A 158 5.81 18.88 13.94
C TRP A 158 5.51 18.36 12.53
N ASP A 159 4.80 19.10 11.71
CA ASP A 159 4.47 18.74 10.34
C ASP A 159 5.73 18.65 9.47
N LYS A 160 6.71 19.53 9.71
CA LYS A 160 8.04 19.45 9.06
C LYS A 160 8.77 18.14 9.40
N LEU A 161 8.71 17.70 10.64
CA LEU A 161 9.31 16.44 11.08
C LEU A 161 8.61 15.24 10.45
N LEU A 162 7.28 15.23 10.42
CA LEU A 162 6.49 14.17 9.78
C LEU A 162 6.77 14.08 8.27
N LEU A 163 6.86 15.21 7.58
CA LEU A 163 7.18 15.23 6.15
C LEU A 163 8.60 14.71 5.84
N ARG A 164 9.56 14.87 6.74
CA ARG A 164 10.89 14.25 6.62
C ARG A 164 10.84 12.73 6.77
N LYS A 165 9.92 12.23 7.60
CA LYS A 165 9.75 10.79 7.87
C LYS A 165 8.84 10.07 6.87
N ARG A 166 8.40 10.73 5.80
CA ARG A 166 7.57 10.14 4.74
C ARG A 166 8.20 8.91 4.08
N ALA A 167 9.52 8.81 4.07
CA ALA A 167 10.24 7.63 3.58
C ALA A 167 9.78 6.30 4.21
N LEU A 168 9.00 6.36 5.31
CA LEU A 168 8.39 5.17 5.91
C LEU A 168 7.66 4.32 4.89
N ILE A 169 6.80 4.92 4.04
CA ILE A 169 6.00 4.15 3.09
C ILE A 169 6.87 3.49 2.02
N GLU A 170 7.96 4.14 1.63
CA GLU A 170 8.95 3.58 0.69
C GLU A 170 9.60 2.33 1.31
N THR A 171 9.95 2.39 2.61
CA THR A 171 10.50 1.23 3.35
C THR A 171 9.49 0.12 3.58
N VAL A 172 8.19 0.37 3.43
CA VAL A 172 7.12 -0.65 3.43
C VAL A 172 7.00 -1.30 2.06
N ASN A 173 7.06 -0.50 0.99
CA ASN A 173 6.94 -0.99 -0.38
C ASN A 173 8.14 -1.86 -0.79
N ASP A 174 9.35 -1.54 -0.32
CA ASP A 174 10.56 -2.28 -0.65
C ASP A 174 10.48 -3.77 -0.26
N PRO A 175 10.18 -4.18 0.98
CA PRO A 175 9.99 -5.59 1.31
C PRO A 175 8.84 -6.28 0.57
N LEU A 176 7.77 -5.56 0.25
CA LEU A 176 6.67 -6.13 -0.52
C LEU A 176 7.14 -6.51 -1.94
N LYS A 177 7.94 -5.65 -2.58
CA LYS A 177 8.49 -5.91 -3.92
C LYS A 177 9.62 -6.93 -3.89
N ASN A 178 10.62 -6.75 -3.03
CA ASN A 178 11.87 -7.49 -3.08
C ASN A 178 11.82 -8.81 -2.31
N ILE A 179 11.09 -8.89 -1.18
CA ILE A 179 10.98 -10.13 -0.39
C ILE A 179 9.73 -10.90 -0.80
N SER A 180 8.56 -10.25 -0.81
CA SER A 180 7.31 -10.92 -1.14
C SER A 180 7.06 -11.00 -2.65
N GLN A 181 7.92 -10.40 -3.46
CA GLN A 181 7.88 -10.43 -4.93
C GLN A 181 6.48 -10.19 -5.51
N ILE A 182 5.76 -9.20 -4.96
CA ILE A 182 4.42 -8.85 -5.45
C ILE A 182 4.44 -8.28 -6.88
N GLU A 183 5.60 -7.79 -7.32
CA GLU A 183 5.87 -7.32 -8.67
C GLU A 183 6.72 -8.33 -9.41
N HIS A 184 6.08 -9.26 -10.10
CA HIS A 184 6.76 -10.14 -11.06
C HIS A 184 5.89 -10.35 -12.31
N SER A 185 6.52 -10.56 -13.46
CA SER A 185 5.85 -10.63 -14.76
C SER A 185 5.41 -12.04 -15.18
N ARG A 186 5.49 -13.03 -14.28
CA ARG A 186 5.28 -14.46 -14.61
C ARG A 186 3.90 -15.00 -14.28
N HIS A 187 2.92 -14.14 -14.00
CA HIS A 187 1.56 -14.56 -13.71
C HIS A 187 0.86 -15.09 -14.97
N ARG A 188 0.28 -16.27 -14.87
CA ARG A 188 -0.49 -16.93 -15.93
C ARG A 188 -2.00 -16.77 -15.78
N SER A 189 -2.46 -16.11 -14.72
CA SER A 189 -3.87 -15.83 -14.49
C SER A 189 -4.04 -14.63 -13.57
N VAL A 190 -5.15 -13.94 -13.71
CA VAL A 190 -5.56 -12.81 -12.85
C VAL A 190 -5.68 -13.27 -11.38
N THR A 191 -6.32 -14.41 -11.15
CA THR A 191 -6.46 -14.98 -9.81
C THR A 191 -5.11 -15.32 -9.18
N GLY A 192 -4.18 -15.89 -9.96
CA GLY A 192 -2.81 -16.15 -9.50
C GLY A 192 -2.06 -14.88 -9.08
N PHE A 193 -2.24 -13.79 -9.83
CA PHE A 193 -1.71 -12.47 -9.46
C PHE A 193 -2.30 -11.98 -8.13
N MET A 194 -3.63 -12.04 -7.99
CA MET A 194 -4.31 -11.58 -6.76
C MET A 194 -3.91 -12.40 -5.55
N VAL A 195 -3.82 -13.73 -5.68
CA VAL A 195 -3.34 -14.62 -4.60
C VAL A 195 -1.92 -14.23 -4.15
N ASN A 196 -1.01 -14.00 -5.11
CA ASN A 196 0.35 -13.59 -4.80
C ASN A 196 0.39 -12.25 -4.05
N LEU A 197 -0.34 -11.26 -4.55
CA LEU A 197 -0.42 -9.94 -3.93
C LEU A 197 -0.97 -10.02 -2.50
N VAL A 198 -2.09 -10.70 -2.31
CA VAL A 198 -2.73 -10.85 -0.99
C VAL A 198 -1.84 -11.62 -0.04
N ALA A 199 -1.20 -12.71 -0.50
CA ALA A 199 -0.24 -13.48 0.31
C ALA A 199 0.97 -12.62 0.71
N GLY A 200 1.50 -11.78 -0.19
CA GLY A 200 2.58 -10.83 0.11
C GLY A 200 2.19 -9.82 1.19
N LEU A 201 0.98 -9.26 1.11
CA LEU A 201 0.46 -8.34 2.13
C LEU A 201 0.25 -9.02 3.48
N ILE A 202 -0.18 -10.30 3.50
CA ILE A 202 -0.29 -11.11 4.71
C ILE A 202 1.11 -11.34 5.29
N ALA A 203 2.05 -11.81 4.49
CA ALA A 203 3.44 -12.05 4.93
C ALA A 203 4.05 -10.79 5.55
N TYR A 204 3.84 -9.63 4.92
CA TYR A 204 4.25 -8.35 5.48
C TYR A 204 3.59 -8.09 6.85
N SER A 205 2.29 -8.41 7.03
CA SER A 205 1.59 -8.18 8.29
C SER A 205 2.16 -8.98 9.46
N HIS A 206 2.83 -10.10 9.19
CA HIS A 206 3.47 -10.96 10.17
C HIS A 206 4.94 -10.62 10.45
N ARG A 207 5.52 -9.65 9.77
CA ARG A 207 6.91 -9.26 10.07
C ARG A 207 7.03 -8.80 11.52
N PRO A 208 7.97 -9.34 12.30
CA PRO A 208 8.13 -9.01 13.72
C PRO A 208 8.56 -7.56 13.91
N LYS A 209 9.42 -7.05 13.01
CA LYS A 209 9.88 -5.65 13.01
C LYS A 209 9.40 -4.96 11.75
N LYS A 210 8.50 -3.99 11.90
CA LYS A 210 8.06 -3.10 10.83
C LYS A 210 8.80 -1.76 10.94
N SER A 211 9.00 -1.12 9.81
CA SER A 211 9.51 0.26 9.79
C SER A 211 8.47 1.18 10.43
N SER A 212 8.88 2.04 11.36
CA SER A 212 7.99 2.97 12.05
C SER A 212 8.55 4.39 12.05
N LEU A 213 7.70 5.37 12.26
CA LEU A 213 8.14 6.76 12.42
C LEU A 213 8.93 6.98 13.72
N GLY A 214 8.91 6.04 14.65
CA GLY A 214 9.58 6.14 15.94
C GLY A 214 9.06 7.33 16.77
N LEU A 215 7.78 7.64 16.64
CA LEU A 215 7.14 8.67 17.44
C LEU A 215 6.88 8.06 18.83
N ARG A 216 7.57 8.56 19.85
CA ARG A 216 7.25 8.23 21.24
C ARG A 216 5.86 8.79 21.52
N ARG A 217 4.91 7.91 21.79
CA ARG A 217 3.62 8.29 22.39
C ARG A 217 3.88 8.36 23.88
N GLU A 218 3.94 9.56 24.42
CA GLU A 218 3.72 9.70 25.85
C GLU A 218 2.28 9.22 26.11
N PRO A 219 2.06 8.35 27.13
CA PRO A 219 0.71 8.03 27.53
C PRO A 219 0.03 9.36 27.85
N MET A 220 -1.08 9.67 27.19
CA MET A 220 -1.93 10.78 27.61
C MET A 220 -2.30 10.51 29.07
N LEU A 221 -1.73 11.28 29.98
CA LEU A 221 -2.19 11.34 31.34
C LEU A 221 -3.70 11.68 31.28
N PRO A 222 -4.55 10.91 31.98
CA PRO A 222 -5.96 11.24 32.03
C PRO A 222 -6.06 12.67 32.57
N MET A 223 -6.68 13.59 31.80
CA MET A 223 -7.03 14.89 32.28
C MET A 223 -7.96 14.65 33.46
N LEU A 224 -7.45 14.89 34.67
CA LEU A 224 -8.29 15.08 35.88
C LEU A 224 -9.20 16.26 35.57
N VAL A 225 -10.46 15.97 35.26
CA VAL A 225 -11.53 16.95 35.29
C VAL A 225 -11.76 17.23 36.76
N MET A 226 -11.29 18.39 37.23
CA MET A 226 -11.75 18.97 38.51
C MET A 226 -13.13 19.61 38.31
#